data_25b1c87b4b4829661e894c6d84e32faf
#
_entry.id   25b1c87b4b4829661e894c6d84e32faf
#
_cell.length_a   1.000
_cell.length_b   1.000
_cell.length_c   1.000
_cell.angle_alpha   90.00
_cell.angle_beta   90.00
_cell.angle_gamma   90.00
#
_symmetry.space_group_name_H-M   'P 1'
#
loop_
_entity.id
_entity.type
_entity.pdbx_description
1 polymer ?
#
loop_
_entity_poly.entity_id
_entity_poly.type
_entity_poly.pdbx_seq_one_letter_code
_entity_poly.pdbx_strand_id
1 'polypeptide(L)'
;MTDQHQTSPSGAPPAARPRGRRRFRIVIGVVVALALIWTAGWFGLSHYLGGKIDALEARAAAEGATLSCGGRSIGGFPFRIDVTCMPVAAACPAEEVSVDLAGFEALGLVYNPGHALFAAKGPMTVKGPGGASLDANWTSLQSSLRLGFSGLKRYSLVADGLDARIAAPSRMTGAVPLSAEHAEFHVMPEGGGLMDVALSVPRLTAAPPGRPSLPAIDADIAAAVPEVLARSRNGEDAAAAWVASGQPIRIDRMLTTIGGASADITGTLAPGADGLLNGKLTVRLDQLEKLPEVIDSLKPGSGDKARQMIGLVSALLRPVTV
;
A
#
# COMPACT_ATOMS: atom_id res chain seq x y z
N MET A 1 -110.20 5.09 3.01
CA MET A 1 -109.25 4.84 4.14
C MET A 1 -107.98 4.53 3.49
N THR A 2 -107.08 5.50 3.31
CA THR A 2 -105.87 5.45 2.55
C THR A 2 -104.70 5.67 3.54
N ASP A 3 -103.93 4.65 3.73
CA ASP A 3 -102.81 4.68 4.66
C ASP A 3 -101.53 5.11 3.89
N GLN A 4 -100.98 6.26 4.28
CA GLN A 4 -99.77 6.79 3.66
C GLN A 4 -98.55 6.33 4.46
N HIS A 5 -97.77 5.40 3.91
CA HIS A 5 -96.44 5.03 4.40
C HIS A 5 -95.45 6.16 4.05
N GLN A 6 -95.03 6.89 5.05
CA GLN A 6 -93.85 7.78 4.96
C GLN A 6 -92.54 6.97 5.01
N THR A 7 -91.85 6.95 3.91
CA THR A 7 -90.45 6.47 3.84
C THR A 7 -89.52 7.56 4.28
N SER A 8 -88.77 7.35 5.40
CA SER A 8 -87.73 8.23 5.87
C SER A 8 -86.50 8.13 4.96
N PRO A 9 -85.79 9.27 4.67
CA PRO A 9 -84.62 9.26 3.84
C PRO A 9 -83.40 8.64 4.63
N SER A 10 -82.79 7.62 4.02
CA SER A 10 -81.58 6.97 4.47
C SER A 10 -80.46 7.99 4.56
N GLY A 11 -79.90 8.18 5.76
CA GLY A 11 -78.74 9.04 5.97
C GLY A 11 -77.48 8.49 5.27
N ALA A 12 -76.91 9.32 4.43
CA ALA A 12 -75.63 9.01 3.79
C ALA A 12 -74.50 8.80 4.83
N PRO A 13 -73.65 7.80 4.68
CA PRO A 13 -72.58 7.57 5.60
C PRO A 13 -71.57 8.75 5.59
N PRO A 14 -71.00 9.14 6.76
CA PRO A 14 -70.05 10.22 6.83
C PRO A 14 -68.80 9.92 6.01
N ALA A 15 -68.41 10.83 5.13
CA ALA A 15 -67.22 10.72 4.28
C ALA A 15 -65.96 10.48 5.15
N ALA A 16 -65.33 9.35 5.00
CA ALA A 16 -64.12 9.00 5.69
C ALA A 16 -63.00 10.01 5.33
N ARG A 17 -62.63 10.83 6.28
CA ARG A 17 -61.50 11.78 6.12
C ARG A 17 -60.23 11.01 5.81
N PRO A 18 -59.48 11.34 4.74
CA PRO A 18 -58.29 10.60 4.32
C PRO A 18 -57.17 10.80 5.34
N ARG A 19 -57.06 9.91 6.32
CA ARG A 19 -55.97 9.84 7.32
C ARG A 19 -54.61 9.58 6.69
N GLY A 20 -54.53 9.21 5.41
CA GLY A 20 -53.29 8.92 4.68
C GLY A 20 -52.46 10.17 4.36
N ARG A 21 -53.06 11.32 4.06
CA ARG A 21 -52.33 12.54 3.65
C ARG A 21 -51.40 13.11 4.73
N ARG A 22 -51.78 13.05 6.00
CA ARG A 22 -50.94 13.56 7.11
C ARG A 22 -49.74 12.67 7.34
N ARG A 23 -49.90 11.35 7.31
CA ARG A 23 -48.82 10.39 7.44
C ARG A 23 -47.82 10.49 6.29
N PHE A 24 -48.33 10.65 5.06
CA PHE A 24 -47.50 10.84 3.86
C PHE A 24 -46.67 12.15 3.92
N ARG A 25 -47.24 13.25 4.39
CA ARG A 25 -46.49 14.51 4.60
C ARG A 25 -45.41 14.39 5.67
N ILE A 26 -45.68 13.64 6.74
CA ILE A 26 -44.69 13.37 7.78
C ILE A 26 -43.52 12.55 7.22
N VAL A 27 -43.79 11.49 6.46
CA VAL A 27 -42.77 10.68 5.82
C VAL A 27 -41.90 11.51 4.87
N ILE A 28 -42.52 12.32 4.00
CA ILE A 28 -41.80 13.24 3.12
C ILE A 28 -40.91 14.20 3.94
N GLY A 29 -41.47 14.79 4.99
CA GLY A 29 -40.76 15.72 5.87
C GLY A 29 -39.52 15.07 6.51
N VAL A 30 -39.65 13.83 6.98
CA VAL A 30 -38.53 13.04 7.54
C VAL A 30 -37.48 12.76 6.47
N VAL A 31 -37.87 12.32 5.27
CA VAL A 31 -36.95 12.05 4.18
C VAL A 31 -36.17 13.31 3.78
N VAL A 32 -36.89 14.45 3.63
CA VAL A 32 -36.22 15.73 3.32
C VAL A 32 -35.29 16.17 4.43
N ALA A 33 -35.68 16.05 5.69
CA ALA A 33 -34.80 16.37 6.83
C ALA A 33 -33.54 15.51 6.86
N LEU A 34 -33.68 14.21 6.63
CA LEU A 34 -32.52 13.28 6.54
C LEU A 34 -31.60 13.64 5.36
N ALA A 35 -32.17 13.97 4.20
CA ALA A 35 -31.39 14.38 3.04
C ALA A 35 -30.63 15.69 3.29
N LEU A 36 -31.26 16.67 3.98
CA LEU A 36 -30.59 17.93 4.36
C LEU A 36 -29.46 17.69 5.38
N ILE A 37 -29.70 16.87 6.39
CA ILE A 37 -28.67 16.50 7.39
C ILE A 37 -27.50 15.80 6.70
N TRP A 38 -27.79 14.84 5.81
CA TRP A 38 -26.75 14.13 5.05
C TRP A 38 -25.93 15.08 4.18
N THR A 39 -26.60 15.97 3.45
CA THR A 39 -25.95 16.99 2.60
C THR A 39 -25.06 17.92 3.43
N ALA A 40 -25.59 18.46 4.55
CA ALA A 40 -24.80 19.31 5.45
C ALA A 40 -23.59 18.57 6.04
N GLY A 41 -23.77 17.31 6.44
CA GLY A 41 -22.68 16.46 6.94
C GLY A 41 -21.61 16.23 5.90
N TRP A 42 -21.99 15.96 4.64
CA TRP A 42 -21.02 15.75 3.56
C TRP A 42 -20.20 17.02 3.27
N PHE A 43 -20.87 18.18 3.13
CA PHE A 43 -20.17 19.45 2.91
C PHE A 43 -19.30 19.85 4.10
N GLY A 44 -19.76 19.60 5.34
CA GLY A 44 -18.95 19.79 6.54
C GLY A 44 -17.69 18.94 6.56
N LEU A 45 -17.79 17.65 6.20
CA LEU A 45 -16.65 16.75 6.11
C LEU A 45 -15.69 17.14 4.97
N SER A 46 -16.22 17.54 3.82
CA SER A 46 -15.42 18.03 2.69
C SER A 46 -14.61 19.28 3.08
N HIS A 47 -15.24 20.25 3.73
CA HIS A 47 -14.57 21.44 4.23
C HIS A 47 -13.50 21.12 5.28
N TYR A 48 -13.81 20.21 6.22
CA TYR A 48 -12.86 19.74 7.22
C TYR A 48 -11.61 19.10 6.60
N LEU A 49 -11.79 18.25 5.58
CA LEU A 49 -10.67 17.62 4.86
C LEU A 49 -9.83 18.65 4.12
N GLY A 50 -10.46 19.65 3.48
CA GLY A 50 -9.75 20.77 2.86
C GLY A 50 -8.84 21.49 3.87
N GLY A 51 -9.40 21.86 5.03
CA GLY A 51 -8.64 22.49 6.11
C GLY A 51 -7.52 21.61 6.68
N LYS A 52 -7.66 20.28 6.66
CA LYS A 52 -6.57 19.37 7.07
C LYS A 52 -5.40 19.38 6.09
N ILE A 53 -5.69 19.45 4.79
CA ILE A 53 -4.63 19.57 3.76
C ILE A 53 -3.90 20.90 3.93
N ASP A 54 -4.63 22.01 4.08
CA ASP A 54 -4.04 23.34 4.33
C ASP A 54 -3.15 23.33 5.60
N ALA A 55 -3.61 22.68 6.64
CA ALA A 55 -2.85 22.55 7.89
C ALA A 55 -1.57 21.69 7.73
N LEU A 56 -1.60 20.66 6.88
CA LEU A 56 -0.41 19.85 6.55
C LEU A 56 0.61 20.67 5.75
N GLU A 57 0.16 21.44 4.76
CA GLU A 57 1.02 22.34 3.98
C GLU A 57 1.66 23.42 4.89
N ALA A 58 0.87 24.04 5.76
CA ALA A 58 1.35 25.04 6.72
C ALA A 58 2.36 24.45 7.73
N ARG A 59 2.10 23.20 8.20
CA ARG A 59 3.02 22.52 9.11
C ARG A 59 4.34 22.17 8.44
N ALA A 60 4.31 21.66 7.21
CA ALA A 60 5.51 21.41 6.43
C ALA A 60 6.34 22.71 6.27
N ALA A 61 5.69 23.82 5.94
CA ALA A 61 6.35 25.12 5.84
C ALA A 61 6.99 25.57 7.15
N ALA A 62 6.33 25.35 8.29
CA ALA A 62 6.86 25.68 9.61
C ALA A 62 8.09 24.82 10.00
N GLU A 63 8.20 23.61 9.46
CA GLU A 63 9.32 22.68 9.63
C GLU A 63 10.43 22.89 8.57
N GLY A 64 10.32 23.93 7.72
CA GLY A 64 11.30 24.24 6.66
C GLY A 64 11.19 23.36 5.42
N ALA A 65 10.10 22.59 5.29
CA ALA A 65 9.77 21.80 4.13
C ALA A 65 8.65 22.47 3.31
N THR A 66 8.47 22.05 2.07
CA THR A 66 7.32 22.44 1.25
C THR A 66 6.49 21.22 0.92
N LEU A 67 5.17 21.37 0.99
CA LEU A 67 4.20 20.40 0.50
C LEU A 67 3.16 21.16 -0.31
N SER A 68 2.85 20.69 -1.50
CA SER A 68 1.90 21.35 -2.40
C SER A 68 0.95 20.32 -3.01
N CYS A 69 -0.33 20.58 -2.89
CA CYS A 69 -1.42 19.84 -3.56
C CYS A 69 -1.99 20.76 -4.66
N GLY A 70 -1.39 20.72 -5.85
CA GLY A 70 -1.83 21.49 -7.01
C GLY A 70 -3.18 21.02 -7.52
N GLY A 71 -3.98 21.92 -8.11
CA GLY A 71 -5.27 21.59 -8.71
C GLY A 71 -6.20 20.81 -7.78
N ARG A 72 -6.15 21.09 -6.46
CA ARG A 72 -6.92 20.37 -5.46
C ARG A 72 -8.41 20.39 -5.76
N SER A 73 -9.04 19.22 -5.73
CA SER A 73 -10.48 19.05 -5.87
C SER A 73 -11.00 18.08 -4.81
N ILE A 74 -12.14 18.40 -4.21
CA ILE A 74 -12.84 17.52 -3.27
C ILE A 74 -14.25 17.33 -3.81
N GLY A 75 -14.61 16.07 -4.17
CA GLY A 75 -15.85 15.71 -4.82
C GLY A 75 -16.46 14.42 -4.26
N GLY A 76 -17.42 13.84 -5.03
CA GLY A 76 -17.98 12.51 -4.75
C GLY A 76 -19.34 12.51 -4.01
N PHE A 77 -19.98 13.68 -3.84
CA PHE A 77 -21.35 13.75 -3.27
C PHE A 77 -22.32 12.81 -3.99
N PRO A 78 -23.21 12.12 -3.28
CA PRO A 78 -23.44 12.17 -1.82
C PRO A 78 -22.81 11.02 -1.01
N PHE A 79 -22.22 10.00 -1.63
CA PHE A 79 -21.88 8.74 -0.94
C PHE A 79 -20.39 8.51 -0.75
N ARG A 80 -19.55 9.28 -1.40
CA ARG A 80 -18.10 9.16 -1.33
C ARG A 80 -17.47 10.53 -1.18
N ILE A 81 -16.21 10.54 -0.77
CA ILE A 81 -15.35 11.71 -0.80
C ILE A 81 -14.13 11.34 -1.63
N ASP A 82 -13.93 12.10 -2.70
CA ASP A 82 -12.80 11.99 -3.61
C ASP A 82 -11.94 13.23 -3.41
N VAL A 83 -10.69 13.04 -3.02
CA VAL A 83 -9.69 14.11 -2.93
C VAL A 83 -8.68 13.89 -4.04
N THR A 84 -8.47 14.90 -4.87
CA THR A 84 -7.53 14.86 -5.99
C THR A 84 -6.53 16.00 -5.86
N CYS A 85 -5.26 15.70 -6.04
CA CYS A 85 -4.15 16.64 -6.12
C CYS A 85 -3.38 16.39 -7.42
N MET A 86 -3.28 17.37 -8.31
CA MET A 86 -2.55 17.25 -9.58
C MET A 86 -1.89 18.60 -9.96
N PRO A 87 -0.55 18.74 -9.87
CA PRO A 87 0.44 17.78 -9.35
C PRO A 87 0.54 17.78 -7.82
N VAL A 88 1.33 16.84 -7.29
CA VAL A 88 1.80 16.85 -5.90
C VAL A 88 3.29 17.10 -5.90
N ALA A 89 3.75 18.05 -5.09
CA ALA A 89 5.17 18.31 -4.91
C ALA A 89 5.50 18.45 -3.42
N ALA A 90 6.62 17.85 -3.01
CA ALA A 90 7.15 17.99 -1.67
C ALA A 90 8.67 18.21 -1.74
N ALA A 91 9.22 19.07 -0.88
CA ALA A 91 10.65 19.24 -0.77
C ALA A 91 11.07 19.55 0.66
N CYS A 92 12.20 18.99 1.06
CA CYS A 92 12.91 19.30 2.30
C CYS A 92 14.33 19.78 1.94
N PRO A 93 14.55 21.10 1.76
CA PRO A 93 15.83 21.64 1.33
C PRO A 93 16.99 21.30 2.29
N ALA A 94 16.71 21.22 3.60
CA ALA A 94 17.72 20.87 4.60
C ALA A 94 18.30 19.44 4.43
N GLU A 95 17.50 18.52 3.86
CA GLU A 95 17.90 17.15 3.58
C GLU A 95 18.25 16.91 2.10
N GLU A 96 18.19 17.96 1.27
CA GLU A 96 18.34 17.89 -0.20
C GLU A 96 17.38 16.89 -0.85
N VAL A 97 16.18 16.69 -0.29
CA VAL A 97 15.18 15.76 -0.80
C VAL A 97 14.04 16.52 -1.47
N SER A 98 13.64 16.09 -2.67
CA SER A 98 12.40 16.53 -3.30
C SER A 98 11.67 15.37 -3.98
N VAL A 99 10.34 15.47 -4.01
CA VAL A 99 9.43 14.51 -4.64
C VAL A 99 8.44 15.27 -5.50
N ASP A 100 8.38 14.94 -6.77
CA ASP A 100 7.39 15.43 -7.72
C ASP A 100 6.57 14.25 -8.24
N LEU A 101 5.24 14.33 -8.15
CA LEU A 101 4.30 13.31 -8.59
C LEU A 101 3.22 13.95 -9.46
N ALA A 102 2.92 13.37 -10.62
CA ALA A 102 1.95 13.94 -11.56
C ALA A 102 0.54 14.03 -10.98
N GLY A 103 0.14 13.09 -10.12
CA GLY A 103 -1.15 13.17 -9.46
C GLY A 103 -1.36 12.15 -8.35
N PHE A 104 -2.25 12.49 -7.45
CA PHE A 104 -2.68 11.64 -6.36
C PHE A 104 -4.19 11.75 -6.17
N GLU A 105 -4.83 10.62 -5.99
CA GLU A 105 -6.26 10.52 -5.72
C GLU A 105 -6.49 9.69 -4.47
N ALA A 106 -7.36 10.17 -3.58
CA ALA A 106 -7.82 9.42 -2.42
C ALA A 106 -9.35 9.35 -2.44
N LEU A 107 -9.89 8.16 -2.23
CA LEU A 107 -11.32 7.89 -2.23
C LEU A 107 -11.73 7.23 -0.92
N GLY A 108 -12.71 7.79 -0.25
CA GLY A 108 -13.34 7.22 0.95
C GLY A 108 -14.86 7.14 0.79
N LEU A 109 -15.46 6.08 1.35
CA LEU A 109 -16.90 5.92 1.37
C LEU A 109 -17.46 6.52 2.67
N VAL A 110 -18.42 7.47 2.56
CA VAL A 110 -18.98 8.14 3.73
C VAL A 110 -19.69 7.16 4.69
N TYR A 111 -20.26 6.10 4.15
CA TYR A 111 -20.93 5.04 4.94
C TYR A 111 -19.98 3.92 5.40
N ASN A 112 -18.71 3.93 4.97
CA ASN A 112 -17.67 3.01 5.40
C ASN A 112 -16.33 3.76 5.60
N PRO A 113 -16.23 4.65 6.58
CA PRO A 113 -15.08 5.55 6.75
C PRO A 113 -13.78 4.82 7.12
N GLY A 114 -13.87 3.55 7.49
CA GLY A 114 -12.70 2.70 7.73
C GLY A 114 -12.04 2.15 6.46
N HIS A 115 -12.56 2.43 5.26
CA HIS A 115 -12.00 1.95 4.00
C HIS A 115 -11.66 3.12 3.08
N ALA A 116 -10.37 3.32 2.83
CA ALA A 116 -9.84 4.31 1.90
C ALA A 116 -9.09 3.61 0.76
N LEU A 117 -9.26 4.13 -0.44
CA LEU A 117 -8.52 3.73 -1.63
C LEU A 117 -7.67 4.93 -2.07
N PHE A 118 -6.48 4.64 -2.56
CA PHE A 118 -5.56 5.65 -3.07
C PHE A 118 -5.06 5.21 -4.45
N ALA A 119 -4.86 6.19 -5.33
CA ALA A 119 -4.22 5.99 -6.62
C ALA A 119 -3.18 7.08 -6.83
N ALA A 120 -1.98 6.69 -7.26
CA ALA A 120 -0.95 7.62 -7.69
C ALA A 120 -0.83 7.59 -9.22
N LYS A 121 -0.69 8.75 -9.84
CA LYS A 121 -0.49 8.90 -11.28
C LYS A 121 0.96 9.29 -11.54
N GLY A 122 1.63 8.48 -12.35
CA GLY A 122 2.97 8.76 -12.80
C GLY A 122 3.01 9.89 -13.86
N PRO A 123 4.19 10.43 -14.15
CA PRO A 123 5.48 10.04 -13.56
C PRO A 123 5.71 10.57 -12.14
N MET A 124 6.65 9.95 -11.46
CA MET A 124 7.19 10.40 -10.19
C MET A 124 8.70 10.61 -10.32
N THR A 125 9.20 11.72 -9.82
CA THR A 125 10.63 11.98 -9.68
C THR A 125 10.96 12.23 -8.22
N VAL A 126 11.94 11.54 -7.70
CA VAL A 126 12.53 11.77 -6.37
C VAL A 126 13.97 12.16 -6.56
N LYS A 127 14.39 13.26 -5.94
CA LYS A 127 15.80 13.67 -5.85
C LYS A 127 16.23 13.60 -4.41
N GLY A 128 17.44 13.12 -4.18
CA GLY A 128 18.03 12.97 -2.86
C GLY A 128 19.45 13.53 -2.80
N PRO A 129 20.07 13.51 -1.62
CA PRO A 129 21.38 14.08 -1.39
C PRO A 129 22.46 13.41 -2.27
N GLY A 130 23.51 14.19 -2.59
CA GLY A 130 24.65 13.71 -3.38
C GLY A 130 24.29 13.34 -4.82
N GLY A 131 23.20 13.88 -5.39
CA GLY A 131 22.76 13.60 -6.77
C GLY A 131 22.04 12.27 -6.93
N ALA A 132 21.60 11.64 -5.85
CA ALA A 132 20.73 10.47 -5.92
C ALA A 132 19.40 10.84 -6.58
N SER A 133 18.88 9.99 -7.46
CA SER A 133 17.55 10.18 -8.06
C SER A 133 16.83 8.86 -8.31
N LEU A 134 15.50 8.96 -8.30
CA LEU A 134 14.58 7.92 -8.75
C LEU A 134 13.57 8.57 -9.67
N ASP A 135 13.56 8.16 -10.92
CA ASP A 135 12.51 8.49 -11.88
C ASP A 135 11.67 7.22 -12.10
N ALA A 136 10.38 7.29 -11.84
CA ALA A 136 9.49 6.13 -11.93
C ALA A 136 8.20 6.48 -12.68
N ASN A 137 7.71 5.52 -13.44
CA ASN A 137 6.41 5.55 -14.08
C ASN A 137 5.73 4.20 -13.94
N TRP A 138 4.41 4.17 -14.10
CA TRP A 138 3.59 2.96 -14.00
C TRP A 138 2.30 3.12 -14.78
N THR A 139 1.70 2.01 -15.13
CA THR A 139 0.37 1.99 -15.75
C THR A 139 -0.72 2.18 -14.68
N SER A 140 -0.55 1.52 -13.54
CA SER A 140 -1.44 1.62 -12.39
C SER A 140 -0.64 1.52 -11.10
N LEU A 141 -0.89 2.41 -10.13
CA LEU A 141 -0.38 2.31 -8.76
C LEU A 141 -1.53 2.61 -7.81
N GLN A 142 -2.01 1.59 -7.14
CA GLN A 142 -3.18 1.66 -6.29
C GLN A 142 -2.89 1.11 -4.91
N SER A 143 -3.47 1.70 -3.88
CA SER A 143 -3.43 1.13 -2.55
C SER A 143 -4.79 1.18 -1.87
N SER A 144 -4.98 0.26 -0.93
CA SER A 144 -6.19 0.11 -0.14
C SER A 144 -5.82 0.04 1.33
N LEU A 145 -6.42 0.91 2.13
CA LEU A 145 -6.26 0.95 3.58
C LEU A 145 -7.59 0.61 4.23
N ARG A 146 -7.59 -0.40 5.09
CA ARG A 146 -8.74 -0.74 5.93
C ARG A 146 -8.38 -0.56 7.39
N LEU A 147 -9.13 0.30 8.05
CA LEU A 147 -9.04 0.57 9.48
C LEU A 147 -10.25 -0.02 10.21
N GLY A 148 -10.03 -0.47 11.42
CA GLY A 148 -11.08 -0.86 12.37
C GLY A 148 -10.99 -0.05 13.66
N PHE A 149 -11.82 -0.36 14.62
CA PHE A 149 -11.78 0.29 15.94
C PHE A 149 -10.45 0.07 16.68
N SER A 150 -9.77 -1.05 16.42
CA SER A 150 -8.47 -1.40 17.00
C SER A 150 -7.26 -0.95 16.16
N GLY A 151 -7.46 -0.17 15.07
CA GLY A 151 -6.39 0.29 14.20
C GLY A 151 -6.40 -0.38 12.82
N LEU A 152 -5.22 -0.64 12.27
CA LEU A 152 -5.04 -1.25 10.95
C LEU A 152 -5.69 -2.64 10.91
N LYS A 153 -6.49 -2.91 9.87
CA LYS A 153 -7.01 -4.24 9.54
C LYS A 153 -6.29 -4.83 8.33
N ARG A 154 -6.03 -4.03 7.32
CA ARG A 154 -5.28 -4.44 6.12
C ARG A 154 -4.78 -3.20 5.39
N TYR A 155 -3.59 -3.31 4.89
CA TYR A 155 -3.03 -2.44 3.85
C TYR A 155 -2.64 -3.29 2.65
N SER A 156 -2.92 -2.80 1.45
CA SER A 156 -2.52 -3.45 0.20
C SER A 156 -2.04 -2.39 -0.77
N LEU A 157 -0.98 -2.67 -1.49
CA LEU A 157 -0.43 -1.84 -2.57
C LEU A 157 -0.22 -2.73 -3.78
N VAL A 158 -0.66 -2.27 -4.94
CA VAL A 158 -0.49 -2.96 -6.22
C VAL A 158 0.04 -1.97 -7.24
N ALA A 159 1.06 -2.38 -7.96
CA ALA A 159 1.66 -1.63 -9.05
C ALA A 159 1.69 -2.49 -10.32
N ASP A 160 1.25 -1.93 -11.45
CA ASP A 160 1.30 -2.56 -12.77
C ASP A 160 2.12 -1.71 -13.72
N GLY A 161 2.92 -2.37 -14.56
CA GLY A 161 3.73 -1.73 -15.58
C GLY A 161 4.73 -0.73 -15.00
N LEU A 162 5.42 -1.13 -13.93
CA LEU A 162 6.44 -0.31 -13.28
C LEU A 162 7.69 -0.21 -14.16
N ASP A 163 8.11 1.01 -14.46
CA ASP A 163 9.39 1.37 -15.09
C ASP A 163 10.07 2.43 -14.22
N ALA A 164 11.26 2.17 -13.77
CA ALA A 164 11.99 3.05 -12.88
C ALA A 164 13.46 3.16 -13.28
N ARG A 165 14.07 4.31 -12.98
CA ARG A 165 15.51 4.55 -13.12
C ARG A 165 16.06 5.07 -11.83
N ILE A 166 17.02 4.36 -11.27
CA ILE A 166 17.67 4.72 -10.01
C ILE A 166 19.09 5.15 -10.29
N ALA A 167 19.45 6.34 -9.86
CA ALA A 167 20.82 6.83 -9.85
C ALA A 167 21.29 7.07 -8.42
N ALA A 168 22.45 6.52 -8.07
CA ALA A 168 23.11 6.77 -6.79
C ALA A 168 24.62 7.00 -7.07
N PRO A 169 25.02 8.23 -7.43
CA PRO A 169 26.37 8.51 -7.92
C PRO A 169 27.51 8.06 -7.00
N SER A 170 27.25 8.03 -5.69
CA SER A 170 28.22 7.54 -4.70
C SER A 170 28.46 6.02 -4.73
N ARG A 171 27.58 5.25 -5.41
CA ARG A 171 27.60 3.79 -5.44
C ARG A 171 27.58 3.19 -6.84
N MET A 172 27.14 3.95 -7.84
CA MET A 172 26.90 3.45 -9.19
C MET A 172 27.37 4.47 -10.24
N THR A 173 27.93 3.97 -11.34
CA THR A 173 28.27 4.78 -12.52
C THR A 173 27.07 4.80 -13.45
N GLY A 174 26.21 5.81 -13.32
CA GLY A 174 24.99 5.98 -14.13
C GLY A 174 23.72 5.40 -13.51
N ALA A 175 22.59 5.70 -14.15
CA ALA A 175 21.29 5.24 -13.70
C ALA A 175 21.06 3.77 -14.08
N VAL A 176 20.46 3.00 -13.19
CA VAL A 176 20.04 1.60 -13.41
C VAL A 176 18.55 1.61 -13.74
N PRO A 177 18.15 1.24 -14.96
CA PRO A 177 16.76 0.99 -15.26
C PRO A 177 16.28 -0.31 -14.61
N LEU A 178 15.10 -0.27 -14.06
CA LEU A 178 14.36 -1.37 -13.46
C LEU A 178 12.97 -1.43 -14.08
N SER A 179 12.46 -2.63 -14.33
CA SER A 179 11.05 -2.76 -14.70
C SER A 179 10.43 -4.01 -14.09
N ALA A 180 9.13 -3.92 -13.77
CA ALA A 180 8.33 -5.03 -13.34
C ALA A 180 6.94 -4.92 -13.95
N GLU A 181 6.40 -6.04 -14.45
CA GLU A 181 5.04 -6.04 -14.99
C GLU A 181 4.01 -5.86 -13.89
N HIS A 182 4.28 -6.45 -12.74
CA HIS A 182 3.39 -6.46 -11.60
C HIS A 182 4.18 -6.48 -10.29
N ALA A 183 3.66 -5.81 -9.26
CA ALA A 183 4.18 -5.89 -7.90
C ALA A 183 3.03 -5.74 -6.91
N GLU A 184 3.00 -6.60 -5.89
CA GLU A 184 2.02 -6.55 -4.82
C GLU A 184 2.70 -6.52 -3.45
N PHE A 185 2.15 -5.71 -2.55
CA PHE A 185 2.57 -5.67 -1.16
C PHE A 185 1.34 -5.64 -0.26
N HIS A 186 1.30 -6.51 0.72
CA HIS A 186 0.19 -6.63 1.66
C HIS A 186 0.67 -6.67 3.09
N VAL A 187 -0.08 -6.02 3.98
CA VAL A 187 0.18 -6.05 5.42
C VAL A 187 -1.14 -6.20 6.15
N MET A 188 -1.19 -7.07 7.14
CA MET A 188 -2.31 -7.18 8.06
C MET A 188 -1.85 -7.64 9.44
N PRO A 189 -2.50 -7.20 10.53
CA PRO A 189 -2.19 -7.70 11.87
C PRO A 189 -2.53 -9.19 11.98
N GLU A 190 -1.57 -9.99 12.47
CA GLU A 190 -1.77 -11.39 12.82
C GLU A 190 -2.31 -11.53 14.26
N GLY A 191 -1.98 -10.55 15.11
CA GLY A 191 -2.23 -10.57 16.54
C GLY A 191 -0.95 -10.79 17.34
N GLY A 192 -1.02 -10.62 18.67
CA GLY A 192 0.15 -10.78 19.53
C GLY A 192 1.29 -9.80 19.27
N GLY A 193 1.04 -8.68 18.58
CA GLY A 193 2.05 -7.69 18.21
C GLY A 193 2.83 -8.06 16.95
N LEU A 194 2.34 -9.01 16.17
CA LEU A 194 2.88 -9.41 14.86
C LEU A 194 2.01 -8.90 13.72
N MET A 195 2.64 -8.69 12.59
CA MET A 195 2.02 -8.30 11.32
C MET A 195 2.44 -9.29 10.23
N ASP A 196 1.47 -9.87 9.55
CA ASP A 196 1.69 -10.61 8.32
C ASP A 196 2.05 -9.64 7.21
N VAL A 197 3.17 -9.89 6.55
CA VAL A 197 3.66 -9.11 5.41
C VAL A 197 3.83 -10.06 4.24
N ALA A 198 3.30 -9.68 3.09
CA ALA A 198 3.49 -10.39 1.84
C ALA A 198 3.97 -9.44 0.75
N LEU A 199 4.95 -9.86 -0.03
CA LEU A 199 5.48 -9.16 -1.20
C LEU A 199 5.59 -10.16 -2.34
N SER A 200 5.05 -9.80 -3.51
CA SER A 200 5.22 -10.56 -4.75
C SER A 200 5.64 -9.62 -5.87
N VAL A 201 6.74 -9.94 -6.53
CA VAL A 201 7.26 -9.19 -7.68
C VAL A 201 7.73 -10.20 -8.73
N PRO A 202 6.84 -10.63 -9.62
CA PRO A 202 7.23 -11.48 -10.73
C PRO A 202 7.98 -10.67 -11.79
N ARG A 203 8.99 -11.29 -12.38
CA ARG A 203 9.77 -10.80 -13.52
C ARG A 203 10.34 -9.39 -13.36
N LEU A 204 10.88 -9.08 -12.20
CA LEU A 204 11.67 -7.87 -12.01
C LEU A 204 12.92 -7.96 -12.89
N THR A 205 13.14 -6.96 -13.74
CA THR A 205 14.33 -6.86 -14.58
C THR A 205 15.16 -5.65 -14.19
N ALA A 206 16.47 -5.75 -14.36
CA ALA A 206 17.40 -4.66 -14.14
C ALA A 206 18.47 -4.68 -15.23
N ALA A 207 18.83 -3.51 -15.75
CA ALA A 207 19.84 -3.36 -16.79
C ALA A 207 20.94 -2.33 -16.35
N PRO A 208 21.92 -2.75 -15.53
CA PRO A 208 22.97 -1.87 -15.06
C PRO A 208 23.77 -1.28 -16.23
N PRO A 209 24.18 0.00 -16.17
CA PRO A 209 24.92 0.67 -17.25
C PRO A 209 26.22 -0.07 -17.58
N GLY A 210 26.48 -0.29 -18.88
CA GLY A 210 27.67 -0.94 -19.36
C GLY A 210 27.77 -2.45 -19.03
N ARG A 211 26.67 -3.07 -18.61
CA ARG A 211 26.56 -4.51 -18.35
C ARG A 211 25.35 -5.10 -19.08
N PRO A 212 25.35 -6.41 -19.33
CA PRO A 212 24.15 -7.09 -19.80
C PRO A 212 22.99 -6.92 -18.82
N SER A 213 21.78 -6.94 -19.34
CA SER A 213 20.57 -7.01 -18.50
C SER A 213 20.62 -8.25 -17.62
N LEU A 214 20.19 -8.14 -16.38
CA LEU A 214 19.98 -9.29 -15.51
C LEU A 214 18.88 -10.18 -16.07
N PRO A 215 18.98 -11.50 -15.90
CA PRO A 215 17.81 -12.36 -16.05
C PRO A 215 16.70 -11.89 -15.13
N ALA A 216 15.46 -12.11 -15.55
CA ALA A 216 14.30 -11.75 -14.72
C ALA A 216 14.39 -12.42 -13.34
N ILE A 217 14.06 -11.66 -12.32
CA ILE A 217 14.04 -12.08 -10.92
C ILE A 217 12.59 -12.19 -10.50
N ASP A 218 12.18 -13.34 -10.01
CA ASP A 218 10.91 -13.50 -9.32
C ASP A 218 11.17 -13.48 -7.81
N ALA A 219 10.39 -12.70 -7.08
CA ALA A 219 10.44 -12.64 -5.62
C ALA A 219 9.05 -12.83 -5.03
N ASP A 220 8.93 -13.76 -4.10
CA ASP A 220 7.70 -14.05 -3.36
C ASP A 220 8.05 -14.24 -1.89
N ILE A 221 7.59 -13.32 -1.05
CA ILE A 221 7.93 -13.25 0.37
C ILE A 221 6.65 -13.22 1.18
N ALA A 222 6.55 -14.10 2.17
CA ALA A 222 5.53 -14.08 3.19
C ALA A 222 6.20 -14.27 4.57
N ALA A 223 5.95 -13.35 5.49
CA ALA A 223 6.56 -13.36 6.80
C ALA A 223 5.65 -12.71 7.84
N ALA A 224 5.72 -13.19 9.08
CA ALA A 224 5.18 -12.46 10.23
C ALA A 224 6.32 -11.70 10.91
N VAL A 225 6.14 -10.38 11.02
CA VAL A 225 7.16 -9.47 11.57
C VAL A 225 6.60 -8.71 12.78
N PRO A 226 7.42 -8.37 13.77
CA PRO A 226 7.00 -7.55 14.91
C PRO A 226 6.46 -6.19 14.49
N GLU A 227 5.33 -5.77 15.04
CA GLU A 227 4.67 -4.50 14.74
C GLU A 227 5.58 -3.28 15.03
N VAL A 228 6.52 -3.42 15.97
CA VAL A 228 7.50 -2.39 16.31
C VAL A 228 8.37 -1.98 15.12
N LEU A 229 8.63 -2.90 14.18
CA LEU A 229 9.38 -2.61 12.95
C LEU A 229 8.63 -1.63 12.03
N ALA A 230 7.30 -1.74 11.96
CA ALA A 230 6.47 -0.84 11.16
C ALA A 230 6.29 0.55 11.79
N ARG A 231 6.55 0.69 13.09
CA ARG A 231 6.41 1.97 13.82
C ARG A 231 7.68 2.79 13.87
N SER A 232 8.81 2.18 13.55
CA SER A 232 10.12 2.84 13.63
C SER A 232 10.35 3.77 12.43
N ARG A 233 11.00 4.92 12.66
CA ARG A 233 11.21 5.94 11.63
C ARG A 233 12.46 5.72 10.79
N ASN A 234 13.43 5.01 11.32
CA ASN A 234 14.68 4.68 10.64
C ASN A 234 15.12 3.24 10.97
N GLY A 235 16.09 2.72 10.22
CA GLY A 235 16.53 1.34 10.36
C GLY A 235 17.22 1.03 11.69
N GLU A 236 17.95 1.97 12.30
CA GLU A 236 18.61 1.78 13.60
C GLU A 236 17.59 1.70 14.72
N ASP A 237 16.60 2.60 14.73
CA ASP A 237 15.47 2.57 15.69
C ASP A 237 14.66 1.27 15.53
N ALA A 238 14.47 0.79 14.30
CA ALA A 238 13.78 -0.45 14.02
C ALA A 238 14.50 -1.66 14.62
N ALA A 239 15.81 -1.76 14.40
CA ALA A 239 16.62 -2.83 14.93
C ALA A 239 16.65 -2.83 16.47
N ALA A 240 16.84 -1.66 17.09
CA ALA A 240 16.83 -1.51 18.54
C ALA A 240 15.45 -1.86 19.14
N ALA A 241 14.37 -1.40 18.52
CA ALA A 241 13.01 -1.72 18.95
C ALA A 241 12.68 -3.21 18.81
N TRP A 242 13.17 -3.85 17.75
CA TRP A 242 13.02 -5.30 17.58
C TRP A 242 13.76 -6.08 18.65
N VAL A 243 15.03 -5.75 18.90
CA VAL A 243 15.83 -6.38 19.96
C VAL A 243 15.14 -6.20 21.31
N ALA A 244 14.66 -5.00 21.62
CA ALA A 244 13.95 -4.72 22.87
C ALA A 244 12.62 -5.47 23.00
N SER A 245 11.95 -5.78 21.89
CA SER A 245 10.67 -6.50 21.90
C SER A 245 10.84 -7.99 22.20
N GLY A 246 11.98 -8.58 21.88
CA GLY A 246 12.25 -10.02 21.97
C GLY A 246 11.36 -10.88 21.05
N GLN A 247 10.53 -10.26 20.20
CA GLN A 247 9.59 -10.98 19.34
C GLN A 247 10.30 -11.60 18.14
N PRO A 248 9.92 -12.83 17.73
CA PRO A 248 10.52 -13.48 16.57
C PRO A 248 9.99 -12.86 15.26
N ILE A 249 10.83 -12.92 14.22
CA ILE A 249 10.40 -12.83 12.82
C ILE A 249 10.21 -14.27 12.34
N ARG A 250 9.02 -14.59 11.81
CA ARG A 250 8.73 -15.87 11.18
C ARG A 250 8.71 -15.66 9.66
N ILE A 251 9.53 -16.42 8.96
CA ILE A 251 9.59 -16.46 7.50
C ILE A 251 8.80 -17.68 7.07
N ASP A 252 7.58 -17.46 6.57
CA ASP A 252 6.71 -18.53 6.08
C ASP A 252 7.16 -18.97 4.69
N ARG A 253 7.63 -18.01 3.89
CA ARG A 253 8.20 -18.23 2.57
C ARG A 253 9.05 -17.04 2.16
N MET A 254 10.22 -17.30 1.61
CA MET A 254 11.04 -16.32 0.89
C MET A 254 11.63 -17.02 -0.32
N LEU A 255 10.86 -17.04 -1.40
CA LEU A 255 11.27 -17.65 -2.66
C LEU A 255 11.81 -16.56 -3.58
N THR A 256 13.02 -16.77 -4.08
CA THR A 256 13.62 -15.92 -5.12
C THR A 256 14.13 -16.80 -6.24
N THR A 257 13.78 -16.45 -7.49
CA THR A 257 14.26 -17.16 -8.68
C THR A 257 15.01 -16.20 -9.59
N ILE A 258 16.15 -16.58 -10.11
CA ILE A 258 16.95 -15.81 -11.07
C ILE A 258 17.64 -16.75 -12.06
N GLY A 259 17.44 -16.52 -13.36
CA GLY A 259 18.07 -17.35 -14.41
C GLY A 259 17.75 -18.83 -14.31
N GLY A 260 16.64 -19.18 -13.66
CA GLY A 260 16.19 -20.55 -13.40
C GLY A 260 16.75 -21.18 -12.13
N ALA A 261 17.72 -20.58 -11.46
CA ALA A 261 18.12 -20.98 -10.10
C ALA A 261 17.14 -20.40 -9.09
N SER A 262 16.82 -21.15 -8.04
CA SER A 262 15.95 -20.66 -6.97
C SER A 262 16.50 -20.90 -5.59
N ALA A 263 16.13 -20.00 -4.67
CA ALA A 263 16.34 -20.11 -3.24
C ALA A 263 15.02 -19.94 -2.51
N ASP A 264 14.64 -20.92 -1.71
CA ASP A 264 13.47 -20.90 -0.83
C ASP A 264 13.95 -20.97 0.63
N ILE A 265 13.61 -19.92 1.40
CA ILE A 265 14.02 -19.78 2.78
C ILE A 265 12.78 -19.75 3.65
N THR A 266 12.75 -20.61 4.67
CA THR A 266 11.70 -20.65 5.68
C THR A 266 12.31 -20.76 7.07
N GLY A 267 11.59 -20.31 8.10
CA GLY A 267 12.04 -20.48 9.49
C GLY A 267 11.74 -19.31 10.40
N THR A 268 12.48 -19.22 11.49
CA THR A 268 12.21 -18.21 12.53
C THR A 268 13.53 -17.65 13.04
N LEU A 269 13.59 -16.34 13.24
CA LEU A 269 14.71 -15.60 13.83
C LEU A 269 14.19 -14.76 14.98
N ALA A 270 14.87 -14.77 16.11
CA ALA A 270 14.56 -13.94 17.27
C ALA A 270 15.83 -13.28 17.81
N PRO A 271 15.77 -12.06 18.34
CA PRO A 271 16.89 -11.45 19.03
C PRO A 271 17.12 -12.16 20.39
N GLY A 272 18.35 -12.52 20.68
CA GLY A 272 18.76 -13.05 21.97
C GLY A 272 19.07 -11.93 22.97
N ALA A 273 19.06 -12.24 24.26
CA ALA A 273 19.42 -11.31 25.32
C ALA A 273 20.92 -10.89 25.26
N ASP A 274 21.73 -11.64 24.56
CA ASP A 274 23.15 -11.39 24.29
C ASP A 274 23.38 -10.48 23.05
N GLY A 275 22.31 -10.00 22.41
CA GLY A 275 22.37 -9.21 21.18
C GLY A 275 22.62 -10.04 19.91
N LEU A 276 22.70 -11.37 20.03
CA LEU A 276 22.83 -12.27 18.88
C LEU A 276 21.46 -12.70 18.36
N LEU A 277 21.41 -13.12 17.10
CA LEU A 277 20.20 -13.69 16.51
C LEU A 277 20.15 -15.20 16.79
N ASN A 278 19.04 -15.64 17.35
CA ASN A 278 18.74 -17.04 17.60
C ASN A 278 17.63 -17.49 16.67
N GLY A 279 17.72 -18.73 16.18
CA GLY A 279 16.65 -19.25 15.32
C GLY A 279 17.06 -20.44 14.49
N LYS A 280 16.14 -20.87 13.65
CA LYS A 280 16.36 -21.96 12.70
C LYS A 280 15.85 -21.52 11.33
N LEU A 281 16.72 -21.55 10.34
CA LEU A 281 16.37 -21.33 8.95
C LEU A 281 16.57 -22.63 8.18
N THR A 282 15.61 -22.92 7.32
CA THR A 282 15.69 -23.96 6.30
C THR A 282 15.88 -23.27 4.97
N VAL A 283 16.95 -23.59 4.28
CA VAL A 283 17.28 -23.03 2.96
C VAL A 283 17.26 -24.18 1.96
N ARG A 284 16.38 -24.09 0.95
CA ARG A 284 16.35 -24.99 -0.20
C ARG A 284 16.91 -24.24 -1.39
N LEU A 285 17.82 -24.87 -2.09
CA LEU A 285 18.48 -24.28 -3.25
C LEU A 285 18.30 -25.23 -4.42
N ASP A 286 17.72 -24.76 -5.52
CA ASP A 286 17.50 -25.56 -6.70
C ASP A 286 18.22 -24.95 -7.91
N GLN A 287 18.72 -25.80 -8.79
CA GLN A 287 19.39 -25.45 -10.05
C GLN A 287 20.52 -24.41 -9.88
N LEU A 288 21.32 -24.55 -8.80
CA LEU A 288 22.44 -23.64 -8.51
C LEU A 288 23.52 -23.62 -9.62
N GLU A 289 23.58 -24.67 -10.42
CA GLU A 289 24.48 -24.78 -11.57
C GLU A 289 24.22 -23.72 -12.65
N LYS A 290 23.08 -23.05 -12.61
CA LYS A 290 22.73 -21.92 -13.50
C LYS A 290 23.27 -20.58 -13.02
N LEU A 291 23.57 -20.43 -11.74
CA LEU A 291 24.07 -19.17 -11.16
C LEU A 291 25.41 -18.69 -11.70
N PRO A 292 26.39 -19.56 -12.03
CA PRO A 292 27.67 -19.12 -12.59
C PRO A 292 27.53 -18.31 -13.88
N GLU A 293 26.57 -18.66 -14.74
CA GLU A 293 26.29 -17.92 -15.98
C GLU A 293 25.73 -16.53 -15.67
N VAL A 294 24.81 -16.44 -14.71
CA VAL A 294 24.25 -15.17 -14.24
C VAL A 294 25.34 -14.29 -13.63
N ILE A 295 26.22 -14.86 -12.78
CA ILE A 295 27.32 -14.15 -12.15
C ILE A 295 28.35 -13.69 -13.18
N ASP A 296 28.64 -14.52 -14.18
CA ASP A 296 29.59 -14.19 -15.24
C ASP A 296 29.06 -13.08 -16.15
N SER A 297 27.75 -13.05 -16.40
CA SER A 297 27.10 -11.94 -17.14
C SER A 297 27.21 -10.60 -16.41
N LEU A 298 27.20 -10.62 -15.06
CA LEU A 298 27.36 -9.43 -14.23
C LEU A 298 28.83 -8.98 -14.09
N LYS A 299 29.72 -9.94 -13.97
CA LYS A 299 31.15 -9.72 -13.79
C LYS A 299 31.92 -10.76 -14.60
N PRO A 300 32.28 -10.43 -15.85
CA PRO A 300 33.03 -11.33 -16.72
C PRO A 300 34.26 -11.92 -16.04
N GLY A 301 34.46 -13.23 -16.17
CA GLY A 301 35.54 -13.99 -15.52
C GLY A 301 35.25 -14.40 -14.07
N SER A 302 34.04 -14.18 -13.56
CA SER A 302 33.69 -14.62 -12.19
C SER A 302 32.90 -15.94 -12.16
N GLY A 303 32.43 -16.44 -13.31
CA GLY A 303 31.67 -17.68 -13.43
C GLY A 303 32.41 -18.91 -12.91
N ASP A 304 33.75 -19.02 -13.15
CA ASP A 304 34.55 -20.12 -12.64
C ASP A 304 34.66 -20.13 -11.12
N LYS A 305 34.88 -18.95 -10.52
CA LYS A 305 34.90 -18.81 -9.06
C LYS A 305 33.56 -19.17 -8.44
N ALA A 306 32.46 -18.75 -9.10
CA ALA A 306 31.11 -19.11 -8.68
C ALA A 306 30.86 -20.62 -8.76
N ARG A 307 31.29 -21.30 -9.83
CA ARG A 307 31.23 -22.77 -9.96
C ARG A 307 31.98 -23.47 -8.82
N GLN A 308 33.19 -22.99 -8.50
CA GLN A 308 33.98 -23.56 -7.44
C GLN A 308 33.30 -23.37 -6.05
N MET A 309 32.77 -22.19 -5.77
CA MET A 309 32.05 -21.95 -4.52
C MET A 309 30.78 -22.78 -4.40
N ILE A 310 29.99 -22.88 -5.49
CA ILE A 310 28.77 -23.69 -5.53
C ILE A 310 29.12 -25.17 -5.29
N GLY A 311 30.20 -25.67 -5.89
CA GLY A 311 30.69 -27.03 -5.63
C GLY A 311 31.02 -27.30 -4.16
N LEU A 312 31.66 -26.33 -3.48
CA LEU A 312 31.94 -26.42 -2.03
C LEU A 312 30.66 -26.39 -1.20
N VAL A 313 29.73 -25.49 -1.50
CA VAL A 313 28.45 -25.40 -0.80
C VAL A 313 27.63 -26.66 -1.01
N SER A 314 27.53 -27.18 -2.24
CA SER A 314 26.82 -28.42 -2.54
C SER A 314 27.41 -29.65 -1.82
N ALA A 315 28.74 -29.68 -1.60
CA ALA A 315 29.37 -30.74 -0.83
C ALA A 315 29.07 -30.66 0.68
N LEU A 316 28.76 -29.49 1.21
CA LEU A 316 28.37 -29.26 2.61
C LEU A 316 26.88 -29.45 2.87
N LEU A 317 26.04 -29.27 1.85
CA LEU A 317 24.61 -29.46 1.95
C LEU A 317 24.26 -30.95 1.87
N ARG A 318 23.46 -31.43 2.84
CA ARG A 318 22.90 -32.78 2.74
C ARG A 318 21.80 -32.78 1.67
N PRO A 319 21.83 -33.65 0.66
CA PRO A 319 20.76 -33.78 -0.28
C PRO A 319 19.48 -34.19 0.47
N VAL A 320 18.43 -33.36 0.39
CA VAL A 320 17.09 -33.75 0.82
C VAL A 320 16.51 -34.57 -0.34
N THR A 321 16.51 -35.88 -0.24
CA THR A 321 15.73 -36.76 -1.11
C THR A 321 14.25 -36.54 -0.80
N VAL A 322 13.50 -36.07 -1.79
CA VAL A 322 12.02 -35.97 -1.79
C VAL A 322 11.44 -37.34 -2.12
#